data_10837b7fad28a734f72045c6d6ef2ec0
#
_entry.id   10837b7fad28a734f72045c6d6ef2ec0
#
_cell.length_a   1.000
_cell.length_b   1.000
_cell.length_c   1.000
_cell.angle_alpha   90.00
_cell.angle_beta   90.00
_cell.angle_gamma   90.00
#
_symmetry.space_group_name_H-M   'P 1'
#
loop_
_entity.id
_entity.type
_entity.pdbx_description
1 polymer ?
#
loop_
_entity_poly.entity_id
_entity_poly.type
_entity_poly.pdbx_seq_one_letter_code
_entity_poly.pdbx_strand_id
1 'polypeptide(L)'
;MLGKPVTVWIVRHGDDLYLRSVRGPKGNWFRGTQDRHEGRIQAGGVQQDVAFVDADHVIDEEVDAAYRTKYRRYAGSVLNSVLTPEARSTTIKLVPR
;
A
#
# COMPACT_ATOMS: atom_id res chain seq x y z
N MET A 1 2.94 21.33 4.03
CA MET A 1 4.29 20.76 4.19
C MET A 1 4.23 19.26 4.07
N LEU A 2 5.16 18.70 3.32
CA LEU A 2 5.25 17.26 3.22
C LEU A 2 5.84 16.70 4.51
N GLY A 3 5.22 15.65 5.05
CA GLY A 3 5.77 14.96 6.19
C GLY A 3 7.04 14.21 5.82
N LYS A 4 7.65 13.57 6.80
CA LYS A 4 8.82 12.74 6.56
C LYS A 4 8.45 11.59 5.62
N PRO A 5 9.33 11.22 4.70
CA PRO A 5 9.09 10.04 3.86
C PRO A 5 8.85 8.81 4.71
N VAL A 6 7.90 7.99 4.29
CA VAL A 6 7.55 6.75 4.96
C VAL A 6 7.75 5.60 3.96
N THR A 7 8.42 4.56 4.41
CA THR A 7 8.59 3.36 3.58
C THR A 7 7.27 2.60 3.53
N VAL A 8 6.82 2.31 2.31
CA VAL A 8 5.61 1.50 2.10
C VAL A 8 5.93 0.34 1.17
N TRP A 9 5.18 -0.74 1.33
CA TRP A 9 5.36 -1.94 0.53
C TRP A 9 4.28 -1.99 -0.54
N ILE A 10 4.67 -1.70 -1.79
CA ILE A 10 3.76 -1.60 -2.94
C ILE A 10 3.82 -2.88 -3.75
N VAL A 11 2.67 -3.33 -4.25
CA VAL A 11 2.58 -4.46 -5.18
C VAL A 11 1.78 -4.06 -6.40
N ARG A 12 2.01 -4.77 -7.51
CA ARG A 12 1.26 -4.62 -8.74
C ARG A 12 0.33 -5.81 -8.93
N HIS A 13 -0.89 -5.51 -9.33
CA HIS A 13 -1.83 -6.53 -9.82
C HIS A 13 -2.48 -5.99 -11.09
N GLY A 14 -2.27 -6.69 -12.21
CA GLY A 14 -2.69 -6.16 -13.49
C GLY A 14 -1.92 -4.87 -13.80
N ASP A 15 -2.64 -3.82 -14.16
CA ASP A 15 -2.05 -2.51 -14.44
C ASP A 15 -2.08 -1.58 -13.24
N ASP A 16 -2.57 -2.05 -12.11
CA ASP A 16 -2.79 -1.23 -10.93
C ASP A 16 -1.75 -1.52 -9.84
N LEU A 17 -1.45 -0.48 -9.05
CA LEU A 17 -0.57 -0.59 -7.89
C LEU A 17 -1.40 -0.50 -6.62
N TYR A 18 -1.02 -1.31 -5.63
CA TYR A 18 -1.71 -1.36 -4.34
C TYR A 18 -0.73 -1.27 -3.20
N LEU A 19 -1.19 -0.74 -2.07
CA LEU A 19 -0.41 -0.76 -0.84
C LEU A 19 -1.31 -1.00 0.36
N ARG A 20 -0.70 -1.35 1.48
CA ARG A 20 -1.39 -1.59 2.74
C ARG A 20 -0.61 -0.99 3.89
N SER A 21 -1.34 -0.59 4.94
CA SER A 21 -0.72 -0.14 6.19
C SER A 21 -0.43 -1.36 7.07
N VAL A 22 0.85 -1.59 7.38
CA VAL A 22 1.23 -2.71 8.26
C VAL A 22 0.68 -2.51 9.68
N ARG A 23 0.40 -1.28 10.07
CA ARG A 23 -0.20 -0.96 11.38
C ARG A 23 -1.73 -0.93 11.32
N GLY A 24 -2.30 -1.26 10.17
CA GLY A 24 -3.74 -1.24 9.99
C GLY A 24 -4.30 0.18 9.96
N PRO A 25 -5.61 0.34 10.24
CA PRO A 25 -6.27 1.65 10.18
C PRO A 25 -5.72 2.69 11.15
N LYS A 26 -4.96 2.28 12.16
CA LYS A 26 -4.39 3.19 13.16
C LYS A 26 -3.06 3.79 12.71
N GLY A 27 -2.48 3.32 11.59
CA GLY A 27 -1.22 3.85 11.09
C GLY A 27 -1.36 5.33 10.73
N ASN A 28 -0.37 6.14 11.13
CA ASN A 28 -0.44 7.59 10.92
C ASN A 28 -0.51 7.96 9.44
N TRP A 29 0.32 7.34 8.60
CA TRP A 29 0.31 7.68 7.19
C TRP A 29 -0.99 7.24 6.51
N PHE A 30 -1.57 6.12 6.94
CA PHE A 30 -2.85 5.67 6.40
C PHE A 30 -3.96 6.67 6.73
N ARG A 31 -3.98 7.17 7.97
CA ARG A 31 -4.95 8.19 8.37
C ARG A 31 -4.79 9.45 7.52
N GLY A 32 -3.56 9.81 7.20
CA GLY A 32 -3.29 10.94 6.30
C GLY A 32 -3.90 10.73 4.92
N THR A 33 -3.85 9.49 4.37
CA THR A 33 -4.45 9.20 3.06
C THR A 33 -5.97 9.31 3.09
N GLN A 34 -6.59 9.06 4.24
CA GLN A 34 -8.04 9.18 4.38
C GLN A 34 -8.48 10.64 4.42
N ASP A 35 -7.59 11.54 4.87
CA ASP A 35 -7.87 12.97 4.89
C ASP A 35 -7.65 13.62 3.53
N ARG A 36 -6.56 13.33 2.86
CA ARG A 36 -6.17 14.04 1.64
C ARG A 36 -6.41 13.26 0.35
N HIS A 37 -6.45 11.95 0.39
CA HIS A 37 -6.67 11.08 -0.77
C HIS A 37 -5.72 11.30 -1.94
N GLU A 38 -4.62 12.01 -1.73
CA GLU A 38 -3.60 12.24 -2.75
C GLU A 38 -2.24 12.44 -2.12
N GLY A 39 -1.20 12.14 -2.88
CA GLY A 39 0.17 12.26 -2.39
C GLY A 39 1.16 11.97 -3.49
N ARG A 40 2.40 11.76 -3.10
CA ARG A 40 3.49 11.48 -4.02
C ARG A 40 4.22 10.23 -3.57
N ILE A 41 4.47 9.33 -4.51
CA ILE A 41 5.31 8.16 -4.25
C ILE A 41 6.65 8.34 -4.94
N GLN A 42 7.66 7.67 -4.39
CA GLN A 42 9.00 7.66 -4.97
C GLN A 42 9.50 6.22 -5.00
N ALA A 43 9.94 5.78 -6.17
CA ALA A 43 10.49 4.45 -6.36
C ALA A 43 11.49 4.48 -7.50
N GLY A 44 12.69 3.90 -7.28
CA GLY A 44 13.71 3.81 -8.31
C GLY A 44 14.12 5.16 -8.91
N GLY A 45 14.12 6.22 -8.12
CA GLY A 45 14.47 7.56 -8.60
C GLY A 45 13.33 8.29 -9.31
N VAL A 46 12.19 7.67 -9.47
CA VAL A 46 11.01 8.26 -10.12
C VAL A 46 10.04 8.75 -9.05
N GLN A 47 9.55 9.98 -9.21
CA GLN A 47 8.50 10.53 -8.37
C GLN A 47 7.21 10.61 -9.17
N GLN A 48 6.11 10.22 -8.56
CA GLN A 48 4.81 10.20 -9.21
C GLN A 48 3.74 10.71 -8.26
N ASP A 49 2.96 11.69 -8.71
CA ASP A 49 1.78 12.12 -7.97
C ASP A 49 0.67 11.09 -8.17
N VAL A 50 0.01 10.72 -7.10
CA VAL A 50 -1.03 9.69 -7.12
C VAL A 50 -2.23 10.12 -6.30
N ALA A 51 -3.38 9.58 -6.64
CA ALA A 51 -4.56 9.60 -5.79
C ALA A 51 -4.62 8.28 -5.04
N PHE A 52 -5.04 8.34 -3.78
CA PHE A 52 -5.25 7.15 -2.94
C PHE A 52 -6.74 6.81 -2.96
N VAL A 53 -7.06 5.66 -3.52
CA VAL A 53 -8.45 5.22 -3.64
C VAL A 53 -8.61 3.92 -2.84
N ASP A 54 -9.61 3.88 -1.97
CA ASP A 54 -9.88 2.67 -1.21
C ASP A 54 -10.23 1.55 -2.20
N ALA A 55 -9.52 0.42 -2.08
CA ALA A 55 -9.75 -0.70 -2.97
C ALA A 55 -10.97 -1.50 -2.50
N ASP A 56 -11.69 -2.05 -3.47
CA ASP A 56 -12.74 -3.02 -3.18
C ASP A 56 -12.10 -4.29 -2.62
N HIS A 57 -12.61 -4.78 -1.49
CA HIS A 57 -12.01 -5.94 -0.81
C HIS A 57 -12.14 -7.25 -1.58
N VAL A 58 -12.89 -7.28 -2.66
CA VAL A 58 -12.89 -8.43 -3.56
C VAL A 58 -11.49 -8.70 -4.13
N ILE A 59 -10.62 -7.69 -4.17
CA ILE A 59 -9.24 -7.82 -4.68
C ILE A 59 -8.25 -8.32 -3.62
N ASP A 60 -8.67 -8.48 -2.36
CA ASP A 60 -7.74 -8.76 -1.26
C ASP A 60 -6.90 -10.02 -1.48
N GLU A 61 -7.50 -11.10 -1.98
CA GLU A 61 -6.76 -12.33 -2.21
C GLU A 61 -5.71 -12.18 -3.28
N GLU A 62 -6.02 -11.45 -4.35
CA GLU A 62 -5.07 -11.18 -5.43
C GLU A 62 -3.93 -10.29 -4.94
N VAL A 63 -4.23 -9.31 -4.10
CA VAL A 63 -3.21 -8.45 -3.49
C VAL A 63 -2.33 -9.28 -2.55
N ASP A 64 -2.93 -10.18 -1.75
CA ASP A 64 -2.17 -11.10 -0.90
C ASP A 64 -1.19 -11.93 -1.73
N ALA A 65 -1.67 -12.49 -2.86
CA ALA A 65 -0.82 -13.30 -3.73
C ALA A 65 0.31 -12.47 -4.33
N ALA A 66 0.04 -11.21 -4.71
CA ALA A 66 1.07 -10.31 -5.23
C ALA A 66 2.13 -10.03 -4.18
N TYR A 67 1.74 -9.82 -2.92
CA TYR A 67 2.70 -9.64 -1.83
C TYR A 67 3.55 -10.88 -1.62
N ARG A 68 2.96 -12.08 -1.63
CA ARG A 68 3.70 -13.33 -1.46
C ARG A 68 4.71 -13.54 -2.59
N THR A 69 4.35 -13.20 -3.81
CA THR A 69 5.24 -13.35 -4.95
C THR A 69 6.39 -12.35 -4.90
N LYS A 70 6.08 -11.07 -4.68
CA LYS A 70 7.09 -10.00 -4.73
C LYS A 70 8.04 -10.05 -3.54
N TYR A 71 7.52 -10.33 -2.35
CA TYR A 71 8.29 -10.23 -1.11
C TYR A 71 8.58 -11.58 -0.47
N ARG A 72 8.53 -12.66 -1.21
CA ARG A 72 8.77 -14.00 -0.65
C ARG A 72 10.17 -14.15 -0.04
N ARG A 73 11.15 -13.36 -0.50
CA ARG A 73 12.49 -13.34 0.09
C ARG A 73 12.50 -12.74 1.48
N TYR A 74 11.47 -11.99 1.79
CA TYR A 74 11.28 -11.34 3.08
C TYR A 74 10.20 -12.05 3.90
N ALA A 75 10.02 -13.36 3.65
CA ALA A 75 9.05 -14.16 4.41
C ALA A 75 9.31 -14.01 5.90
N GLY A 76 8.25 -14.05 6.68
CA GLY A 76 8.32 -13.79 8.12
C GLY A 76 7.79 -12.41 8.45
N SER A 77 8.64 -11.51 8.98
CA SER A 77 8.16 -10.26 9.56
C SER A 77 7.48 -9.33 8.56
N VAL A 78 8.12 -9.06 7.40
CA VAL A 78 7.58 -8.12 6.43
C VAL A 78 6.32 -8.68 5.77
N LEU A 79 6.43 -9.90 5.22
CA LEU A 79 5.32 -10.50 4.50
C LEU A 79 4.12 -10.72 5.41
N ASN A 80 4.35 -11.24 6.62
CA ASN A 80 3.26 -11.47 7.56
C ASN A 80 2.55 -10.17 7.95
N SER A 81 3.30 -9.07 8.08
CA SER A 81 2.72 -7.81 8.51
C SER A 81 1.74 -7.21 7.49
N VAL A 82 1.89 -7.53 6.19
CA VAL A 82 0.96 -7.02 5.16
C VAL A 82 -0.20 -7.98 4.89
N LEU A 83 -0.20 -9.16 5.50
CA LEU A 83 -1.24 -10.18 5.31
C LEU A 83 -2.20 -10.28 6.49
N THR A 84 -2.03 -9.47 7.53
CA THR A 84 -2.95 -9.47 8.68
C THR A 84 -4.32 -8.92 8.27
N PRO A 85 -5.39 -9.29 8.99
CA PRO A 85 -6.70 -8.70 8.74
C PRO A 85 -6.70 -7.18 8.83
N GLU A 86 -5.94 -6.62 9.79
CA GLU A 86 -5.83 -5.18 9.96
C GLU A 86 -5.20 -4.53 8.73
N ALA A 87 -4.11 -5.10 8.21
CA ALA A 87 -3.46 -4.57 7.01
C ALA A 87 -4.36 -4.72 5.79
N ARG A 88 -5.04 -5.86 5.64
CA ARG A 88 -5.96 -6.09 4.52
C ARG A 88 -7.08 -5.05 4.48
N SER A 89 -7.56 -4.63 5.64
CA SER A 89 -8.63 -3.63 5.72
C SER A 89 -8.20 -2.26 5.18
N THR A 90 -6.89 -2.03 5.04
CA THR A 90 -6.33 -0.76 4.57
C THR A 90 -5.87 -0.80 3.11
N THR A 91 -6.25 -1.80 2.34
CA THR A 91 -5.81 -1.91 0.94
C THR A 91 -6.21 -0.68 0.15
N ILE A 92 -5.21 -0.01 -0.44
CA ILE A 92 -5.39 1.21 -1.21
C ILE A 92 -4.87 0.98 -2.62
N LYS A 93 -5.62 1.47 -3.61
CA LYS A 93 -5.20 1.51 -4.99
C LYS A 93 -4.56 2.85 -5.28
N LEU A 94 -3.39 2.85 -5.93
CA LEU A 94 -2.70 4.07 -6.34
C LEU A 94 -3.10 4.40 -7.77
N VAL A 95 -3.68 5.58 -7.96
CA VAL A 95 -4.10 6.04 -9.28
C VAL A 95 -3.20 7.19 -9.69
N PRO A 96 -2.45 7.09 -10.82
CA PRO A 96 -1.60 8.19 -11.28
C PRO A 96 -2.40 9.45 -11.56
N ARG A 97 -1.78 10.57 -11.25
CA ARG A 97 -2.39 11.89 -11.47
C ARG A 97 -1.65 12.66 -12.52
#